data_999b5b673af5242f107e3eeaa3dc09db
#
_entry.id   999b5b673af5242f107e3eeaa3dc09db
#
_cell.length_a   1.000
_cell.length_b   1.000
_cell.length_c   1.000
_cell.angle_alpha   90.00
_cell.angle_beta   90.00
_cell.angle_gamma   90.00
#
_symmetry.space_group_name_H-M   'P 1'
#
loop_
_entity.id
_entity.type
_entity.pdbx_description
1 polymer ?
#
loop_
_entity_poly.entity_id
_entity_poly.type
_entity_poly.pdbx_seq_one_letter_code
_entity_poly.pdbx_strand_id
1 'polypeptide(L)'
;LDGTGTKEIISKAEQTQAKVNVDKDAVAKAQTNLAEAKQADANREKALADAEKEVQTAKATEQETGLDYAHKVNDANKTADKHFEADSNLTKANHKVEAINTITLSQDYIAALRDYNQNFTKYSKAELKAQTDKLVAMGKALAKQNQFKTDQDDSDLDTLDLNHLPAKVREEMSLFAADLLNQIRAAFGTAKVEVSRGATEAVNEHVSTSATNGVKGHDRVNLDRVLAKVGITSGTEESIGLMGGSGSARKQQKISLRELKRLIYNNILNLMFNAFEDVEDNENNEFLHAGTLAGLSESGVKKAYLGVGTSYKDDFWQVVNFLFVYDRALTQPNTFDAKALSNPFDSKEVLARQKAAQSAYDLAKKADEQAKVNQAQAETDYQKAKGKLALVTAKRDSLKAETPLTPAAEAALTKAQATLKADEEENKVAQEAVKQLTADVKTKQAALAQ
;
A
#
# COMPACT_ATOMS: atom_id res chain seq x y z
N LEU A 1 12.59 -115.38 41.71
CA LEU A 1 12.35 -113.91 41.65
C LEU A 1 13.37 -113.32 40.66
N ASP A 2 12.96 -113.16 39.49
CA ASP A 2 13.79 -112.69 38.33
C ASP A 2 14.19 -111.17 38.41
N GLY A 3 13.80 -110.41 39.40
CA GLY A 3 14.22 -109.01 39.64
C GLY A 3 13.69 -107.98 38.65
N THR A 4 12.84 -108.38 37.70
CA THR A 4 12.35 -107.53 36.64
C THR A 4 11.54 -106.34 37.16
N GLY A 5 10.60 -106.58 38.12
CA GLY A 5 9.80 -105.48 38.72
C GLY A 5 10.62 -104.51 39.61
N THR A 6 11.77 -105.00 40.18
CA THR A 6 12.68 -104.19 40.98
C THR A 6 13.43 -103.15 40.12
N LYS A 7 13.89 -103.58 38.91
CA LYS A 7 14.58 -102.70 37.97
C LYS A 7 13.63 -101.61 37.40
N GLU A 8 12.37 -101.95 37.11
CA GLU A 8 11.37 -101.02 36.62
C GLU A 8 11.06 -99.91 37.65
N ILE A 9 10.92 -100.29 38.95
CA ILE A 9 10.67 -99.30 40.04
C ILE A 9 11.84 -98.32 40.18
N ILE A 10 13.08 -98.81 40.20
CA ILE A 10 14.30 -97.99 40.29
C ILE A 10 14.39 -97.04 39.02
N SER A 11 14.25 -97.64 37.81
CA SER A 11 14.31 -96.89 36.58
C SER A 11 13.24 -95.75 36.53
N LYS A 12 12.01 -96.02 37.01
CA LYS A 12 10.97 -95.03 37.09
C LYS A 12 11.34 -93.90 38.06
N ALA A 13 11.89 -94.20 39.24
CA ALA A 13 12.33 -93.19 40.17
C ALA A 13 13.50 -92.32 39.63
N GLU A 14 14.42 -92.92 38.92
CA GLU A 14 15.50 -92.19 38.25
C GLU A 14 14.95 -91.28 37.11
N GLN A 15 14.01 -91.77 36.30
CA GLN A 15 13.37 -91.02 35.24
C GLN A 15 12.56 -89.82 35.77
N THR A 16 11.75 -90.03 36.84
CA THR A 16 10.97 -88.96 37.43
C THR A 16 11.89 -87.94 38.13
N GLN A 17 12.99 -88.34 38.79
CA GLN A 17 13.96 -87.41 39.31
C GLN A 17 14.68 -86.61 38.21
N ALA A 18 14.98 -87.18 37.06
CA ALA A 18 15.57 -86.52 35.92
C ALA A 18 14.58 -85.44 35.37
N LYS A 19 13.28 -85.76 35.29
CA LYS A 19 12.23 -84.80 34.92
C LYS A 19 12.18 -83.61 35.88
N VAL A 20 12.13 -83.91 37.20
CA VAL A 20 12.12 -82.84 38.22
C VAL A 20 13.35 -81.93 38.11
N ASN A 21 14.51 -82.42 37.77
CA ASN A 21 15.70 -81.59 37.53
C ASN A 21 15.57 -80.72 36.32
N VAL A 22 15.05 -81.26 35.18
CA VAL A 22 14.75 -80.49 33.97
C VAL A 22 13.72 -79.38 34.21
N ASP A 23 12.67 -79.71 34.98
CA ASP A 23 11.63 -78.73 35.30
C ASP A 23 12.13 -77.63 36.27
N LYS A 24 13.03 -77.92 37.20
CA LYS A 24 13.73 -76.94 38.06
C LYS A 24 14.53 -75.98 37.20
N ASP A 25 15.24 -76.47 36.16
CA ASP A 25 15.99 -75.63 35.23
C ASP A 25 15.03 -74.81 34.40
N ALA A 26 13.87 -75.36 33.98
CA ALA A 26 12.83 -74.67 33.24
C ALA A 26 12.20 -73.54 34.06
N VAL A 27 11.91 -73.76 35.36
CA VAL A 27 11.42 -72.71 36.28
C VAL A 27 12.48 -71.63 36.46
N ALA A 28 13.74 -71.98 36.67
CA ALA A 28 14.83 -71.00 36.84
C ALA A 28 14.96 -70.11 35.60
N LYS A 29 14.88 -70.75 34.42
CA LYS A 29 14.89 -70.00 33.13
C LYS A 29 13.66 -69.10 32.98
N ALA A 30 12.45 -69.57 33.31
CA ALA A 30 11.26 -68.80 33.30
C ALA A 30 11.27 -67.59 34.26
N GLN A 31 11.93 -67.78 35.46
CA GLN A 31 12.16 -66.65 36.42
C GLN A 31 13.09 -65.58 35.82
N THR A 32 14.17 -65.98 35.16
CA THR A 32 15.08 -65.05 34.46
C THR A 32 14.35 -64.29 33.38
N ASN A 33 13.60 -64.98 32.50
CA ASN A 33 12.80 -64.37 31.42
C ASN A 33 11.77 -63.39 31.98
N LEU A 34 11.16 -63.69 33.16
CA LEU A 34 10.23 -62.78 33.77
C LEU A 34 10.92 -61.49 34.28
N ALA A 35 12.11 -61.62 34.85
CA ALA A 35 12.92 -60.50 35.35
C ALA A 35 13.31 -59.59 34.15
N GLU A 36 13.74 -60.17 33.03
CA GLU A 36 14.08 -59.48 31.78
C GLU A 36 12.83 -58.79 31.19
N ALA A 37 11.67 -59.46 31.15
CA ALA A 37 10.41 -58.92 30.67
C ALA A 37 9.97 -57.72 31.50
N LYS A 38 10.05 -57.78 32.84
CA LYS A 38 9.72 -56.65 33.74
C LYS A 38 10.65 -55.46 33.52
N GLN A 39 11.95 -55.72 33.31
CA GLN A 39 12.90 -54.63 33.01
C GLN A 39 12.62 -54.00 31.64
N ALA A 40 12.31 -54.81 30.63
CA ALA A 40 11.96 -54.31 29.30
C ALA A 40 10.70 -53.47 29.32
N ASP A 41 9.64 -53.91 30.02
CA ASP A 41 8.38 -53.16 30.16
C ASP A 41 8.60 -51.87 30.95
N ALA A 42 9.38 -51.83 32.01
CA ALA A 42 9.73 -50.62 32.75
C ALA A 42 10.51 -49.62 31.88
N ASN A 43 11.44 -50.09 31.04
CA ASN A 43 12.16 -49.24 30.09
C ASN A 43 11.23 -48.66 29.03
N ARG A 44 10.28 -49.48 28.52
CA ARG A 44 9.24 -49.03 27.57
C ARG A 44 8.33 -47.96 28.17
N GLU A 45 7.83 -48.15 29.41
CA GLU A 45 7.01 -47.17 30.14
C GLU A 45 7.74 -45.85 30.33
N LYS A 46 9.03 -45.90 30.70
CA LYS A 46 9.86 -44.69 30.79
C LYS A 46 10.02 -44.01 29.43
N ALA A 47 10.31 -44.76 28.36
CA ALA A 47 10.43 -44.24 27.02
C ALA A 47 9.10 -43.60 26.51
N LEU A 48 7.95 -44.21 26.89
CA LEU A 48 6.64 -43.67 26.56
C LEU A 48 6.39 -42.35 27.30
N ALA A 49 6.68 -42.27 28.60
CA ALA A 49 6.55 -41.02 29.35
C ALA A 49 7.44 -39.90 28.81
N ASP A 50 8.68 -40.22 28.43
CA ASP A 50 9.59 -39.26 27.80
C ASP A 50 9.05 -38.79 26.42
N ALA A 51 8.53 -39.72 25.62
CA ALA A 51 7.91 -39.41 24.32
C ALA A 51 6.64 -38.53 24.46
N GLU A 52 5.81 -38.78 25.48
CA GLU A 52 4.64 -37.93 25.77
C GLU A 52 5.05 -36.51 26.13
N LYS A 53 6.12 -36.33 26.90
CA LYS A 53 6.67 -35.03 27.24
C LYS A 53 7.23 -34.33 25.98
N GLU A 54 7.92 -35.08 25.09
CA GLU A 54 8.39 -34.55 23.79
C GLU A 54 7.22 -34.07 22.92
N VAL A 55 6.11 -34.82 22.89
CA VAL A 55 4.89 -34.44 22.15
C VAL A 55 4.30 -33.15 22.71
N GLN A 56 4.19 -32.99 24.04
CA GLN A 56 3.67 -31.76 24.65
C GLN A 56 4.56 -30.55 24.30
N THR A 57 5.86 -30.70 24.39
CA THR A 57 6.81 -29.64 24.02
C THR A 57 6.69 -29.27 22.52
N ALA A 58 6.65 -30.28 21.64
CA ALA A 58 6.54 -30.04 20.19
C ALA A 58 5.21 -29.40 19.83
N LYS A 59 4.11 -29.74 20.50
CA LYS A 59 2.79 -29.11 20.31
C LYS A 59 2.80 -27.65 20.74
N ALA A 60 3.42 -27.32 21.88
CA ALA A 60 3.55 -25.91 22.30
C ALA A 60 4.38 -25.10 21.29
N THR A 61 5.49 -25.66 20.78
CA THR A 61 6.31 -25.01 19.77
C THR A 61 5.55 -24.82 18.45
N GLU A 62 4.77 -25.81 18.02
CA GLU A 62 3.94 -25.70 16.80
C GLU A 62 2.88 -24.60 16.93
N GLN A 63 2.22 -24.50 18.08
CA GLN A 63 1.26 -23.45 18.37
C GLN A 63 1.90 -22.05 18.37
N GLU A 64 3.04 -21.91 19.05
CA GLU A 64 3.78 -20.64 19.10
C GLU A 64 4.24 -20.18 17.72
N THR A 65 4.87 -21.07 16.94
CA THR A 65 5.32 -20.74 15.58
C THR A 65 4.16 -20.51 14.62
N GLY A 66 3.03 -21.18 14.82
CA GLY A 66 1.80 -20.95 14.05
C GLY A 66 1.19 -19.57 14.31
N LEU A 67 1.19 -19.11 15.56
CA LEU A 67 0.78 -17.75 15.92
C LEU A 67 1.73 -16.70 15.35
N ASP A 68 3.04 -16.91 15.44
CA ASP A 68 4.02 -15.97 14.84
C ASP A 68 3.84 -15.89 13.31
N TYR A 69 3.69 -17.02 12.64
CA TYR A 69 3.40 -17.03 11.20
C TYR A 69 2.13 -16.24 10.87
N ALA A 70 1.04 -16.41 11.61
CA ALA A 70 -0.20 -15.66 11.40
C ALA A 70 0.00 -14.14 11.61
N HIS A 71 0.80 -13.74 12.61
CA HIS A 71 1.17 -12.34 12.81
C HIS A 71 1.99 -11.78 11.64
N LYS A 72 2.99 -12.53 11.14
CA LYS A 72 3.82 -12.10 10.01
C LYS A 72 3.02 -11.99 8.71
N VAL A 73 2.04 -12.88 8.47
CA VAL A 73 1.09 -12.76 7.35
C VAL A 73 0.31 -11.44 7.43
N ASN A 74 -0.22 -11.12 8.61
CA ASN A 74 -0.98 -9.88 8.81
C ASN A 74 -0.09 -8.62 8.62
N ASP A 75 1.14 -8.65 9.12
CA ASP A 75 2.10 -7.55 8.94
C ASP A 75 2.49 -7.39 7.48
N ALA A 76 2.71 -8.49 6.74
CA ALA A 76 2.99 -8.46 5.30
C ALA A 76 1.82 -7.85 4.50
N ASN A 77 0.58 -8.21 4.83
CA ASN A 77 -0.59 -7.61 4.19
C ASN A 77 -0.67 -6.09 4.44
N LYS A 78 -0.46 -5.65 5.68
CA LYS A 78 -0.46 -4.21 6.02
C LYS A 78 0.65 -3.43 5.32
N THR A 79 1.83 -4.02 5.16
CA THR A 79 2.93 -3.35 4.45
C THR A 79 2.67 -3.32 2.94
N ALA A 80 2.07 -4.36 2.36
CA ALA A 80 1.65 -4.39 0.98
C ALA A 80 0.60 -3.31 0.66
N ASP A 81 -0.40 -3.11 1.55
CA ASP A 81 -1.40 -2.04 1.40
C ASP A 81 -0.75 -0.65 1.41
N LYS A 82 0.19 -0.41 2.34
CA LYS A 82 0.94 0.86 2.40
C LYS A 82 1.83 1.07 1.17
N HIS A 83 2.44 0.02 0.65
CA HIS A 83 3.25 0.08 -0.57
C HIS A 83 2.38 0.45 -1.78
N PHE A 84 1.21 -0.19 -1.91
CA PHE A 84 0.23 0.13 -2.96
C PHE A 84 -0.26 1.59 -2.88
N GLU A 85 -0.57 2.08 -1.67
CA GLU A 85 -0.96 3.48 -1.46
C GLU A 85 0.17 4.46 -1.85
N ALA A 86 1.40 4.15 -1.44
CA ALA A 86 2.56 4.97 -1.76
C ALA A 86 2.86 4.99 -3.28
N ASP A 87 2.68 3.85 -3.98
CA ASP A 87 2.81 3.75 -5.43
C ASP A 87 1.76 4.59 -6.17
N SER A 88 0.50 4.51 -5.72
CA SER A 88 -0.58 5.35 -6.26
C SER A 88 -0.30 6.85 -6.07
N ASN A 89 0.21 7.24 -4.89
CA ASN A 89 0.55 8.63 -4.59
C ASN A 89 1.74 9.12 -5.43
N LEU A 90 2.75 8.27 -5.64
CA LEU A 90 3.89 8.57 -6.52
C LEU A 90 3.44 8.75 -7.98
N THR A 91 2.57 7.86 -8.46
CA THR A 91 2.00 7.94 -9.81
C THR A 91 1.29 9.28 -10.04
N LYS A 92 0.41 9.68 -9.10
CA LYS A 92 -0.26 10.99 -9.15
C LYS A 92 0.72 12.16 -9.09
N ALA A 93 1.75 12.06 -8.25
CA ALA A 93 2.77 13.09 -8.16
C ALA A 93 3.58 13.23 -9.47
N ASN A 94 3.86 12.11 -10.16
CA ASN A 94 4.51 12.12 -11.47
C ASN A 94 3.62 12.76 -12.54
N HIS A 95 2.31 12.46 -12.57
CA HIS A 95 1.36 13.12 -13.47
C HIS A 95 1.36 14.64 -13.29
N LYS A 96 1.42 15.13 -12.02
CA LYS A 96 1.53 16.57 -11.73
C LYS A 96 2.83 17.18 -12.25
N VAL A 97 3.96 16.46 -12.19
CA VAL A 97 5.24 16.92 -12.76
C VAL A 97 5.17 16.98 -14.28
N GLU A 98 4.61 15.97 -14.94
CA GLU A 98 4.42 15.95 -16.39
C GLU A 98 3.50 17.06 -16.89
N ALA A 99 2.51 17.43 -16.07
CA ALA A 99 1.53 18.49 -16.34
C ALA A 99 2.01 19.90 -15.97
N ILE A 100 3.28 20.09 -15.56
CA ILE A 100 3.81 21.44 -15.33
C ILE A 100 3.75 22.23 -16.64
N ASN A 101 2.86 23.23 -16.67
CA ASN A 101 2.71 24.13 -17.79
C ASN A 101 3.70 25.29 -17.68
N THR A 102 4.24 25.72 -18.79
CA THR A 102 5.22 26.81 -18.87
C THR A 102 4.85 27.82 -19.92
N ILE A 103 5.21 29.10 -19.67
CA ILE A 103 5.14 30.17 -20.66
C ILE A 103 6.54 30.65 -20.95
N THR A 104 7.02 30.38 -22.17
CA THR A 104 8.33 30.79 -22.64
C THR A 104 8.22 32.11 -23.42
N LEU A 105 9.07 33.07 -23.10
CA LEU A 105 9.17 34.37 -23.74
C LEU A 105 10.60 34.58 -24.25
N SER A 106 10.75 35.25 -25.42
CA SER A 106 12.06 35.68 -25.88
C SER A 106 12.43 37.04 -25.32
N GLN A 107 13.72 37.33 -25.16
CA GLN A 107 14.20 38.66 -24.72
C GLN A 107 13.76 39.77 -25.66
N ASP A 108 13.72 39.51 -26.99
CA ASP A 108 13.27 40.46 -27.98
C ASP A 108 11.79 40.81 -27.84
N TYR A 109 10.95 39.81 -27.52
CA TYR A 109 9.52 40.04 -27.24
C TYR A 109 9.33 40.85 -25.94
N ILE A 110 10.07 40.52 -24.88
CA ILE A 110 10.04 41.25 -23.62
C ILE A 110 10.43 42.72 -23.83
N ALA A 111 11.49 42.98 -24.57
CA ALA A 111 11.94 44.35 -24.89
C ALA A 111 10.90 45.11 -25.73
N ALA A 112 10.33 44.46 -26.76
CA ALA A 112 9.35 45.09 -27.64
C ALA A 112 8.04 45.40 -26.90
N LEU A 113 7.55 44.50 -26.03
CA LEU A 113 6.33 44.73 -25.25
C LEU A 113 6.51 45.84 -24.21
N ARG A 114 7.70 45.93 -23.56
CA ARG A 114 8.02 47.07 -22.69
C ARG A 114 8.00 48.41 -23.45
N ASP A 115 8.65 48.45 -24.56
CA ASP A 115 8.68 49.66 -25.41
C ASP A 115 7.28 50.06 -25.84
N TYR A 116 6.47 49.10 -26.30
CA TYR A 116 5.06 49.32 -26.62
C TYR A 116 4.28 49.93 -25.46
N ASN A 117 4.34 49.33 -24.26
CA ASN A 117 3.60 49.82 -23.08
C ASN A 117 4.06 51.20 -22.59
N GLN A 118 5.33 51.53 -22.73
CA GLN A 118 5.86 52.85 -22.32
C GLN A 118 5.52 53.95 -23.31
N ASN A 119 5.33 53.64 -24.61
CA ASN A 119 5.31 54.62 -25.67
C ASN A 119 4.04 54.59 -26.57
N PHE A 120 3.12 53.62 -26.36
CA PHE A 120 1.98 53.45 -27.29
C PHE A 120 1.16 54.71 -27.51
N THR A 121 0.99 55.58 -26.50
CA THR A 121 0.31 56.88 -26.64
C THR A 121 1.15 57.97 -27.30
N LYS A 122 2.45 57.74 -27.49
CA LYS A 122 3.39 58.70 -28.08
C LYS A 122 3.69 58.38 -29.54
N TYR A 123 3.41 57.16 -30.01
CA TYR A 123 3.65 56.74 -31.38
C TYR A 123 2.73 57.45 -32.36
N SER A 124 3.26 57.79 -33.51
CA SER A 124 2.43 58.06 -34.69
C SER A 124 1.68 56.77 -35.08
N LYS A 125 0.62 56.89 -35.89
CA LYS A 125 -0.12 55.72 -36.38
C LYS A 125 0.78 54.72 -37.14
N ALA A 126 1.75 55.19 -37.89
CA ALA A 126 2.69 54.34 -38.64
C ALA A 126 3.64 53.58 -37.70
N GLU A 127 4.20 54.27 -36.69
CA GLU A 127 5.07 53.66 -35.69
C GLU A 127 4.31 52.63 -34.83
N LEU A 128 3.09 53.00 -34.40
CA LEU A 128 2.24 52.08 -33.61
C LEU A 128 1.96 50.80 -34.41
N LYS A 129 1.58 50.97 -35.72
CA LYS A 129 1.37 49.80 -36.59
C LYS A 129 2.64 48.94 -36.72
N ALA A 130 3.80 49.55 -36.93
CA ALA A 130 5.05 48.82 -37.08
C ALA A 130 5.43 48.04 -35.79
N GLN A 131 5.23 48.62 -34.61
CA GLN A 131 5.44 47.95 -33.32
C GLN A 131 4.44 46.81 -33.09
N THR A 132 3.17 47.02 -33.42
CA THR A 132 2.13 46.00 -33.32
C THR A 132 2.43 44.83 -34.28
N ASP A 133 2.76 45.09 -35.54
CA ASP A 133 3.11 44.06 -36.55
C ASP A 133 4.32 43.24 -36.08
N LYS A 134 5.33 43.88 -35.48
CA LYS A 134 6.51 43.24 -34.90
C LYS A 134 6.13 42.31 -33.73
N LEU A 135 5.28 42.79 -32.80
CA LEU A 135 4.82 41.99 -31.65
C LEU A 135 3.97 40.80 -32.10
N VAL A 136 3.06 40.99 -33.10
CA VAL A 136 2.26 39.90 -33.66
C VAL A 136 3.16 38.83 -34.30
N ALA A 137 4.16 39.24 -35.12
CA ALA A 137 5.06 38.27 -35.76
C ALA A 137 5.83 37.41 -34.74
N MET A 138 6.39 38.05 -33.70
CA MET A 138 7.08 37.35 -32.61
C MET A 138 6.10 36.52 -31.77
N GLY A 139 4.90 37.06 -31.50
CA GLY A 139 3.85 36.38 -30.73
C GLY A 139 3.38 35.09 -31.39
N LYS A 140 3.14 35.10 -32.72
CA LYS A 140 2.78 33.87 -33.47
C LYS A 140 3.86 32.77 -33.35
N ALA A 141 5.13 33.11 -33.35
CA ALA A 141 6.23 32.17 -33.20
C ALA A 141 6.27 31.61 -31.76
N LEU A 142 6.11 32.48 -30.76
CA LEU A 142 6.08 32.07 -29.34
C LEU A 142 4.85 31.24 -29.00
N ALA A 143 3.68 31.55 -29.53
CA ALA A 143 2.45 30.75 -29.33
C ALA A 143 2.63 29.29 -29.78
N LYS A 144 3.35 29.05 -30.89
CA LYS A 144 3.67 27.69 -31.38
C LYS A 144 4.63 26.92 -30.45
N GLN A 145 5.48 27.62 -29.70
CA GLN A 145 6.40 27.01 -28.77
C GLN A 145 5.76 26.67 -27.43
N ASN A 146 4.70 27.38 -27.09
CA ASN A 146 3.98 27.22 -25.84
C ASN A 146 2.81 26.25 -26.02
N GLN A 147 2.92 25.05 -25.50
CA GLN A 147 1.91 23.99 -25.62
C GLN A 147 1.33 23.63 -24.27
N PHE A 148 0.01 23.53 -24.20
CA PHE A 148 -0.70 23.06 -23.00
C PHE A 148 -0.36 21.61 -22.71
N LYS A 149 0.09 21.32 -21.49
CA LYS A 149 0.32 19.98 -20.98
C LYS A 149 -0.85 19.55 -20.10
N THR A 150 -1.44 18.43 -20.44
CA THR A 150 -2.60 17.88 -19.75
C THR A 150 -2.18 17.13 -18.49
N ASP A 151 -2.85 17.39 -17.39
CA ASP A 151 -2.81 16.55 -16.21
C ASP A 151 -3.70 15.33 -16.44
N GLN A 152 -3.14 14.13 -16.32
CA GLN A 152 -3.87 12.87 -16.53
C GLN A 152 -4.93 12.62 -15.44
N ASP A 153 -4.77 13.23 -14.26
CA ASP A 153 -5.73 13.12 -13.16
C ASP A 153 -6.90 14.11 -13.27
N ASP A 154 -6.85 15.08 -14.18
CA ASP A 154 -7.96 15.98 -14.42
C ASP A 154 -9.11 15.25 -15.12
N SER A 155 -10.34 15.49 -14.64
CA SER A 155 -11.55 14.93 -15.25
C SER A 155 -11.74 15.42 -16.69
N ASP A 156 -12.14 14.50 -17.57
CA ASP A 156 -12.57 14.76 -18.96
C ASP A 156 -14.09 14.77 -19.11
N LEU A 157 -14.84 14.67 -18.01
CA LEU A 157 -16.30 14.75 -18.04
C LEU A 157 -16.76 16.21 -18.13
N ASP A 158 -17.60 16.54 -19.10
CA ASP A 158 -18.17 17.87 -19.35
C ASP A 158 -19.26 18.21 -18.31
N THR A 159 -18.84 18.40 -17.07
CA THR A 159 -19.73 18.67 -15.94
C THR A 159 -19.68 20.10 -15.42
N LEU A 160 -18.69 20.90 -15.83
CA LEU A 160 -18.47 22.25 -15.33
C LEU A 160 -19.20 23.26 -16.22
N ASP A 161 -20.23 23.91 -15.67
CA ASP A 161 -20.93 25.01 -16.33
C ASP A 161 -20.14 26.31 -16.14
N LEU A 162 -19.67 26.90 -17.24
CA LEU A 162 -18.86 28.12 -17.26
C LEU A 162 -19.55 29.33 -16.61
N ASN A 163 -20.89 29.35 -16.56
CA ASN A 163 -21.65 30.41 -15.88
C ASN A 163 -21.82 30.17 -14.40
N HIS A 164 -21.60 28.92 -13.90
CA HIS A 164 -21.91 28.51 -12.54
C HIS A 164 -20.83 27.58 -11.99
N LEU A 165 -19.55 27.96 -12.06
CA LEU A 165 -18.47 27.15 -11.55
C LEU A 165 -18.51 27.05 -10.01
N PRO A 166 -18.29 25.86 -9.43
CA PRO A 166 -18.14 25.69 -7.98
C PRO A 166 -16.99 26.53 -7.41
N ALA A 167 -17.13 27.07 -6.20
CA ALA A 167 -16.11 27.91 -5.57
C ALA A 167 -14.71 27.30 -5.57
N LYS A 168 -14.59 25.99 -5.25
CA LYS A 168 -13.31 25.26 -5.29
C LYS A 168 -12.68 25.25 -6.68
N VAL A 169 -13.48 25.10 -7.72
CA VAL A 169 -12.99 25.12 -9.11
C VAL A 169 -12.54 26.53 -9.49
N ARG A 170 -13.25 27.58 -9.06
CA ARG A 170 -12.84 28.98 -9.29
C ARG A 170 -11.50 29.29 -8.59
N GLU A 171 -11.31 28.83 -7.36
CA GLU A 171 -10.03 28.96 -6.66
C GLU A 171 -8.92 28.22 -7.42
N GLU A 172 -9.17 26.97 -7.84
CA GLU A 172 -8.20 26.15 -8.60
C GLU A 172 -7.80 26.80 -9.92
N MET A 173 -8.76 27.31 -10.70
CA MET A 173 -8.49 28.04 -11.94
C MET A 173 -7.62 29.27 -11.73
N SER A 174 -7.96 30.06 -10.69
CA SER A 174 -7.20 31.28 -10.37
C SER A 174 -5.77 30.96 -9.97
N LEU A 175 -5.56 29.86 -9.20
CA LEU A 175 -4.23 29.38 -8.81
C LEU A 175 -3.42 28.86 -10.00
N PHE A 176 -4.06 28.14 -10.94
CA PHE A 176 -3.44 27.69 -12.17
C PHE A 176 -3.00 28.89 -13.03
N ALA A 177 -3.89 29.86 -13.24
CA ALA A 177 -3.57 31.10 -13.96
C ALA A 177 -2.45 31.91 -13.28
N ALA A 178 -2.47 32.00 -11.93
CA ALA A 178 -1.45 32.73 -11.18
C ALA A 178 -0.05 32.11 -11.36
N ASP A 179 0.07 30.78 -11.45
CA ASP A 179 1.35 30.14 -11.74
C ASP A 179 1.90 30.57 -13.10
N LEU A 180 1.06 30.54 -14.16
CA LEU A 180 1.43 30.93 -15.50
C LEU A 180 1.78 32.43 -15.59
N LEU A 181 0.95 33.29 -14.99
CA LEU A 181 1.20 34.73 -14.95
C LEU A 181 2.45 35.08 -14.16
N ASN A 182 2.77 34.36 -13.09
CA ASN A 182 3.99 34.58 -12.33
C ASN A 182 5.25 34.19 -13.10
N GLN A 183 5.18 33.26 -14.03
CA GLN A 183 6.28 32.98 -14.97
C GLN A 183 6.51 34.17 -15.94
N ILE A 184 5.42 34.72 -16.50
CA ILE A 184 5.46 35.91 -17.32
C ILE A 184 6.02 37.08 -16.51
N ARG A 185 5.45 37.37 -15.36
CA ARG A 185 5.87 38.49 -14.49
C ARG A 185 7.32 38.37 -14.02
N ALA A 186 7.79 37.15 -13.76
CA ALA A 186 9.20 36.91 -13.44
C ALA A 186 10.12 37.28 -14.63
N ALA A 187 9.73 36.96 -15.88
CA ALA A 187 10.50 37.32 -17.07
C ALA A 187 10.53 38.86 -17.28
N PHE A 188 9.46 39.55 -16.92
CA PHE A 188 9.40 41.03 -16.94
C PHE A 188 9.95 41.69 -15.65
N GLY A 189 10.29 40.94 -14.59
CA GLY A 189 10.75 41.51 -13.33
C GLY A 189 9.69 42.36 -12.62
N THR A 190 8.41 42.09 -12.82
CA THR A 190 7.28 42.77 -12.22
C THR A 190 6.75 42.04 -10.98
N ALA A 191 5.83 42.66 -10.23
CA ALA A 191 5.28 42.08 -9.01
C ALA A 191 4.48 40.80 -9.29
N LYS A 192 4.67 39.77 -8.46
CA LYS A 192 3.90 38.54 -8.56
C LYS A 192 2.42 38.76 -8.24
N VAL A 193 1.57 37.89 -8.81
CA VAL A 193 0.17 37.78 -8.41
C VAL A 193 0.00 36.70 -7.34
N GLU A 194 -0.88 36.97 -6.39
CA GLU A 194 -1.36 36.02 -5.38
C GLU A 194 -2.86 35.81 -5.60
N VAL A 195 -3.37 34.62 -5.40
CA VAL A 195 -4.83 34.39 -5.46
C VAL A 195 -5.41 34.63 -4.06
N SER A 196 -6.50 35.37 -3.98
CA SER A 196 -7.27 35.55 -2.75
C SER A 196 -8.75 35.25 -2.96
N ARG A 197 -9.47 34.90 -1.88
CA ARG A 197 -10.91 34.70 -1.96
C ARG A 197 -11.64 35.97 -2.37
N GLY A 198 -11.24 37.12 -1.85
CA GLY A 198 -11.83 38.39 -2.24
C GLY A 198 -11.77 38.63 -3.74
N ALA A 199 -10.66 38.31 -4.41
CA ALA A 199 -10.52 38.47 -5.84
C ALA A 199 -11.37 37.45 -6.63
N THR A 200 -11.39 36.16 -6.17
CA THR A 200 -12.19 35.10 -6.86
C THR A 200 -13.69 35.32 -6.71
N GLU A 201 -14.17 35.83 -5.59
CA GLU A 201 -15.57 36.17 -5.35
C GLU A 201 -15.98 37.41 -6.16
N ALA A 202 -15.16 38.48 -6.13
CA ALA A 202 -15.43 39.70 -6.89
C ALA A 202 -15.54 39.44 -8.40
N VAL A 203 -14.57 38.70 -9.00
CA VAL A 203 -14.63 38.38 -10.43
C VAL A 203 -15.82 37.47 -10.75
N ASN A 204 -16.18 36.53 -9.91
CA ASN A 204 -17.33 35.65 -10.13
C ASN A 204 -18.65 36.42 -10.12
N GLU A 205 -18.85 37.33 -9.15
CA GLU A 205 -20.05 38.18 -9.15
C GLU A 205 -20.08 39.10 -10.38
N HIS A 206 -18.92 39.68 -10.73
CA HIS A 206 -18.80 40.54 -11.92
C HIS A 206 -19.20 39.81 -13.22
N VAL A 207 -18.58 38.63 -13.50
CA VAL A 207 -18.85 37.92 -14.77
C VAL A 207 -20.27 37.35 -14.84
N SER A 208 -20.84 36.89 -13.73
CA SER A 208 -22.22 36.39 -13.67
C SER A 208 -23.22 37.53 -13.97
N THR A 209 -23.00 38.72 -13.41
CA THR A 209 -23.88 39.87 -13.69
C THR A 209 -23.72 40.37 -15.11
N SER A 210 -22.48 40.51 -15.61
CA SER A 210 -22.22 40.96 -16.96
C SER A 210 -22.78 39.99 -18.01
N ALA A 211 -22.72 38.68 -17.75
CA ALA A 211 -23.35 37.66 -18.59
C ALA A 211 -24.87 37.83 -18.64
N THR A 212 -25.51 38.05 -17.49
CA THR A 212 -26.96 38.28 -17.40
C THR A 212 -27.37 39.56 -18.14
N ASN A 213 -26.52 40.62 -18.08
CA ASN A 213 -26.78 41.89 -18.78
C ASN A 213 -26.42 41.85 -20.27
N GLY A 214 -25.96 40.76 -20.84
CA GLY A 214 -25.57 40.60 -22.23
C GLY A 214 -24.31 41.38 -22.65
N VAL A 215 -23.48 41.85 -21.68
CA VAL A 215 -22.26 42.60 -21.99
C VAL A 215 -21.15 41.61 -22.42
N LYS A 216 -20.56 41.83 -23.59
CA LYS A 216 -19.54 40.94 -24.20
C LYS A 216 -18.11 41.31 -23.80
N GLY A 217 -17.84 42.62 -23.65
CA GLY A 217 -16.51 43.16 -23.29
C GLY A 217 -16.42 43.60 -21.85
N HIS A 218 -15.63 44.65 -21.60
CA HIS A 218 -15.47 45.24 -20.29
C HIS A 218 -16.79 45.88 -19.80
N ASP A 219 -17.29 45.42 -18.68
CA ASP A 219 -18.42 46.00 -17.96
C ASP A 219 -17.92 46.77 -16.72
N ARG A 220 -17.27 47.90 -16.98
CA ARG A 220 -16.63 48.68 -15.93
C ARG A 220 -17.61 49.15 -14.86
N VAL A 221 -18.82 49.52 -15.24
CA VAL A 221 -19.87 49.97 -14.31
C VAL A 221 -20.23 48.85 -13.33
N ASN A 222 -20.41 47.65 -13.82
CA ASN A 222 -20.69 46.50 -12.99
C ASN A 222 -19.46 46.09 -12.09
N LEU A 223 -18.26 46.13 -12.65
CA LEU A 223 -17.04 45.83 -11.91
C LEU A 223 -16.87 46.82 -10.72
N ASP A 224 -17.01 48.13 -10.99
CA ASP A 224 -16.91 49.17 -9.96
C ASP A 224 -17.99 48.99 -8.89
N ARG A 225 -19.23 48.59 -9.27
CA ARG A 225 -20.32 48.27 -8.34
C ARG A 225 -19.97 47.08 -7.42
N VAL A 226 -19.40 46.04 -8.01
CA VAL A 226 -19.01 44.83 -7.24
C VAL A 226 -17.89 45.15 -6.23
N LEU A 227 -16.86 45.85 -6.70
CA LEU A 227 -15.70 46.21 -5.87
C LEU A 227 -16.06 47.23 -4.79
N ALA A 228 -16.98 48.17 -5.07
CA ALA A 228 -17.48 49.13 -4.08
C ALA A 228 -18.16 48.47 -2.86
N LYS A 229 -18.77 47.28 -3.05
CA LYS A 229 -19.35 46.51 -1.92
C LYS A 229 -18.34 46.15 -0.84
N VAL A 230 -17.09 45.95 -1.23
CA VAL A 230 -15.98 45.60 -0.34
C VAL A 230 -15.07 46.81 -0.04
N GLY A 231 -15.46 48.01 -0.45
CA GLY A 231 -14.74 49.26 -0.17
C GLY A 231 -13.59 49.55 -1.15
N ILE A 232 -13.54 48.91 -2.31
CA ILE A 232 -12.53 49.15 -3.36
C ILE A 232 -13.13 50.11 -4.40
N THR A 233 -12.47 51.24 -4.65
CA THR A 233 -12.91 52.26 -5.65
C THR A 233 -11.89 52.53 -6.74
N SER A 234 -10.68 52.01 -6.63
CA SER A 234 -9.60 52.19 -7.62
C SER A 234 -8.51 51.12 -7.43
N GLY A 235 -7.50 51.16 -8.28
CA GLY A 235 -6.35 50.24 -8.14
C GLY A 235 -6.70 48.81 -8.59
N THR A 236 -7.50 48.68 -9.62
CA THR A 236 -7.91 47.41 -10.22
C THR A 236 -7.80 47.46 -11.73
N GLU A 237 -7.48 46.32 -12.31
CA GLU A 237 -7.47 46.09 -13.77
C GLU A 237 -8.18 44.80 -14.10
N GLU A 238 -8.68 44.77 -15.33
CA GLU A 238 -9.32 43.56 -15.89
C GLU A 238 -8.75 43.29 -17.29
N SER A 239 -8.45 42.03 -17.51
CA SER A 239 -8.17 41.52 -18.86
C SER A 239 -9.21 40.48 -19.23
N ILE A 240 -9.77 40.59 -20.45
CA ILE A 240 -10.81 39.68 -20.93
C ILE A 240 -10.32 38.97 -22.20
N GLY A 241 -10.34 37.64 -22.15
CA GLY A 241 -10.09 36.80 -23.30
C GLY A 241 -11.40 36.19 -23.80
N LEU A 242 -11.61 36.30 -25.12
CA LEU A 242 -12.76 35.77 -25.81
C LEU A 242 -12.32 34.61 -26.71
N MET A 243 -12.87 33.40 -26.48
CA MET A 243 -12.65 32.25 -27.34
C MET A 243 -13.95 31.91 -28.06
N GLY A 244 -14.10 32.43 -29.27
CA GLY A 244 -15.19 32.13 -30.17
C GLY A 244 -14.63 31.68 -31.51
N GLY A 245 -15.34 30.82 -32.24
CA GLY A 245 -14.93 30.42 -33.57
C GLY A 245 -15.85 31.02 -34.64
N SER A 246 -15.32 31.65 -35.64
CA SER A 246 -16.02 31.95 -36.88
C SER A 246 -16.15 30.71 -37.79
N GLY A 247 -15.60 29.59 -37.39
CA GLY A 247 -15.63 28.30 -38.09
C GLY A 247 -16.31 27.22 -37.29
N SER A 248 -17.13 26.49 -37.89
CA SER A 248 -17.80 25.20 -37.69
C SER A 248 -17.88 24.49 -36.31
N ALA A 249 -17.20 24.87 -35.28
CA ALA A 249 -17.32 24.22 -33.95
C ALA A 249 -17.99 25.19 -32.95
N ARG A 250 -19.28 24.94 -32.67
CA ARG A 250 -20.01 25.60 -31.58
C ARG A 250 -19.30 25.31 -30.26
N LYS A 251 -18.85 26.36 -29.56
CA LYS A 251 -18.25 26.19 -28.24
C LYS A 251 -19.32 25.72 -27.26
N GLN A 252 -18.89 24.95 -26.24
CA GLN A 252 -19.78 24.37 -25.26
C GLN A 252 -19.83 25.23 -23.99
N GLN A 253 -21.00 25.34 -23.37
CA GLN A 253 -21.20 25.96 -22.08
C GLN A 253 -20.66 25.06 -20.96
N LYS A 254 -20.85 23.73 -21.09
CA LYS A 254 -20.33 22.75 -20.15
C LYS A 254 -19.09 22.11 -20.71
N ILE A 255 -18.03 22.09 -19.92
CA ILE A 255 -16.72 21.54 -20.26
C ILE A 255 -16.13 20.73 -19.10
N SER A 256 -15.11 19.96 -19.39
CA SER A 256 -14.34 19.22 -18.38
C SER A 256 -13.34 20.14 -17.66
N LEU A 257 -12.79 19.67 -16.53
CA LEU A 257 -11.72 20.39 -15.83
C LEU A 257 -10.47 20.53 -16.71
N ARG A 258 -10.16 19.50 -17.47
CA ARG A 258 -9.06 19.49 -18.46
C ARG A 258 -9.23 20.58 -19.51
N GLU A 259 -10.42 20.66 -20.10
CA GLU A 259 -10.75 21.70 -21.09
C GLU A 259 -10.77 23.09 -20.47
N LEU A 260 -11.20 23.23 -19.24
CA LEU A 260 -11.21 24.51 -18.53
C LEU A 260 -9.78 25.05 -18.31
N LYS A 261 -8.84 24.19 -17.89
CA LYS A 261 -7.42 24.58 -17.78
C LYS A 261 -6.82 24.93 -19.13
N ARG A 262 -7.15 24.16 -20.17
CA ARG A 262 -6.73 24.47 -21.54
C ARG A 262 -7.30 25.81 -22.02
N LEU A 263 -8.55 26.08 -21.73
CA LEU A 263 -9.19 27.36 -22.04
C LEU A 263 -8.46 28.55 -21.41
N ILE A 264 -8.10 28.44 -20.12
CA ILE A 264 -7.35 29.48 -19.40
C ILE A 264 -5.96 29.66 -20.00
N TYR A 265 -5.22 28.56 -20.23
CA TYR A 265 -3.88 28.56 -20.82
C TYR A 265 -3.89 29.26 -22.18
N ASN A 266 -4.80 28.86 -23.06
CA ASN A 266 -4.94 29.44 -24.40
C ASN A 266 -5.35 30.92 -24.37
N ASN A 267 -6.23 31.32 -23.41
CA ASN A 267 -6.58 32.74 -23.24
C ASN A 267 -5.35 33.56 -22.78
N ILE A 268 -4.52 33.05 -21.90
CA ILE A 268 -3.28 33.74 -21.53
C ILE A 268 -2.35 33.89 -22.74
N LEU A 269 -2.18 32.83 -23.54
CA LEU A 269 -1.37 32.92 -24.76
C LEU A 269 -1.96 33.94 -25.77
N ASN A 270 -3.28 33.91 -25.96
CA ASN A 270 -3.92 34.83 -26.89
C ASN A 270 -3.78 36.28 -26.45
N LEU A 271 -4.01 36.57 -25.17
CA LEU A 271 -3.84 37.90 -24.62
C LEU A 271 -2.40 38.39 -24.64
N MET A 272 -1.45 37.48 -24.40
CA MET A 272 -0.01 37.80 -24.43
C MET A 272 0.52 38.02 -25.85
N PHE A 273 0.11 37.18 -26.80
CA PHE A 273 0.78 37.09 -28.11
C PHE A 273 -0.06 37.59 -29.25
N ASN A 274 -1.35 37.94 -29.03
CA ASN A 274 -2.34 38.27 -30.04
C ASN A 274 -2.31 37.28 -31.23
N ALA A 275 -2.25 35.98 -30.87
CA ALA A 275 -1.98 34.88 -31.80
C ALA A 275 -3.29 34.28 -32.39
N PHE A 276 -4.31 35.06 -32.65
CA PHE A 276 -5.53 34.59 -33.30
C PHE A 276 -5.22 34.14 -34.74
N GLU A 277 -5.56 32.92 -35.09
CA GLU A 277 -5.23 32.32 -36.39
C GLU A 277 -5.98 32.95 -37.55
N ASP A 278 -7.11 33.66 -37.32
CA ASP A 278 -8.07 34.08 -38.36
C ASP A 278 -8.22 35.61 -38.55
N VAL A 279 -7.30 36.42 -38.04
CA VAL A 279 -7.45 37.89 -38.16
C VAL A 279 -6.37 38.42 -39.08
N GLU A 280 -6.62 38.31 -40.37
CA GLU A 280 -5.68 38.80 -41.40
C GLU A 280 -5.49 40.33 -41.41
N ASP A 281 -6.45 41.12 -40.96
CA ASP A 281 -6.38 42.59 -40.96
C ASP A 281 -7.09 43.18 -39.73
N ASN A 282 -6.51 43.00 -38.53
CA ASN A 282 -7.05 43.66 -37.37
C ASN A 282 -6.37 45.05 -37.18
N GLU A 283 -6.98 46.09 -37.71
CA GLU A 283 -6.58 47.48 -37.44
C GLU A 283 -6.61 47.82 -35.93
N ASN A 284 -7.18 46.95 -35.11
CA ASN A 284 -7.33 47.07 -33.66
C ASN A 284 -6.41 46.11 -32.85
N ASN A 285 -5.38 45.57 -33.48
CA ASN A 285 -4.39 44.79 -32.69
C ASN A 285 -3.78 45.68 -31.60
N GLU A 286 -4.04 45.32 -30.36
CA GLU A 286 -3.51 46.05 -29.22
C GLU A 286 -2.87 45.09 -28.23
N PHE A 287 -1.83 45.50 -27.53
CA PHE A 287 -1.09 44.72 -26.56
C PHE A 287 -1.25 45.27 -25.12
N LEU A 288 -2.32 45.99 -24.81
CA LEU A 288 -2.61 46.50 -23.48
C LEU A 288 -2.90 45.34 -22.50
N HIS A 289 -3.68 44.36 -22.96
CA HIS A 289 -3.91 43.16 -22.18
C HIS A 289 -2.61 42.40 -21.88
N ALA A 290 -1.69 42.28 -22.83
CA ALA A 290 -0.37 41.70 -22.61
C ALA A 290 0.42 42.49 -21.55
N GLY A 291 0.32 43.83 -21.58
CA GLY A 291 0.90 44.71 -20.56
C GLY A 291 0.32 44.46 -19.16
N THR A 292 -0.98 44.32 -19.04
CA THR A 292 -1.64 43.99 -17.74
C THR A 292 -1.21 42.61 -17.21
N LEU A 293 -1.22 41.60 -18.06
CA LEU A 293 -0.77 40.24 -17.66
C LEU A 293 0.70 40.25 -17.24
N ALA A 294 1.56 41.01 -17.96
CA ALA A 294 2.97 41.17 -17.62
C ALA A 294 3.23 42.11 -16.44
N GLY A 295 2.19 42.81 -15.93
CA GLY A 295 2.32 43.76 -14.83
C GLY A 295 3.05 45.05 -15.21
N LEU A 296 2.96 45.48 -16.48
CA LEU A 296 3.58 46.70 -17.01
C LEU A 296 2.68 47.92 -16.97
N SER A 297 1.34 47.73 -16.92
CA SER A 297 0.34 48.80 -16.93
C SER A 297 0.37 49.68 -15.69
N GLU A 298 0.86 49.14 -14.56
CA GLU A 298 0.87 49.85 -13.27
C GLU A 298 2.28 49.88 -12.65
N SER A 299 2.78 51.04 -12.39
CA SER A 299 4.06 51.26 -11.75
C SER A 299 3.97 51.22 -10.22
N GLY A 300 5.01 50.76 -9.55
CA GLY A 300 5.12 50.80 -8.09
C GLY A 300 4.27 49.77 -7.32
N VAL A 301 3.57 48.89 -8.03
CA VAL A 301 2.82 47.77 -7.43
C VAL A 301 3.81 46.78 -6.78
N LYS A 302 3.55 46.43 -5.52
CA LYS A 302 4.33 45.41 -4.78
C LYS A 302 3.62 44.05 -4.76
N LYS A 303 2.28 44.08 -4.77
CA LYS A 303 1.41 42.88 -4.80
C LYS A 303 0.19 43.10 -5.65
N ALA A 304 -0.25 42.05 -6.30
CA ALA A 304 -1.52 41.99 -7.01
C ALA A 304 -2.29 40.74 -6.61
N TYR A 305 -3.58 40.87 -6.37
CA TYR A 305 -4.48 39.75 -6.08
C TYR A 305 -5.25 39.39 -7.33
N LEU A 306 -5.19 38.14 -7.73
CA LEU A 306 -5.81 37.62 -8.96
C LEU A 306 -7.08 36.84 -8.61
N GLY A 307 -8.13 37.12 -9.37
CA GLY A 307 -9.29 36.28 -9.52
C GLY A 307 -9.55 35.98 -11.01
N VAL A 308 -9.88 34.74 -11.32
CA VAL A 308 -10.26 34.32 -12.68
C VAL A 308 -11.73 33.90 -12.69
N GLY A 309 -12.52 34.52 -13.56
CA GLY A 309 -13.92 34.21 -13.77
C GLY A 309 -14.18 33.77 -15.20
N THR A 310 -15.21 32.94 -15.39
CA THR A 310 -15.63 32.49 -16.72
C THR A 310 -17.11 32.76 -16.95
N SER A 311 -17.48 32.94 -18.22
CA SER A 311 -18.87 32.92 -18.62
C SER A 311 -19.01 32.37 -20.04
N TYR A 312 -20.23 31.95 -20.37
CA TYR A 312 -20.62 31.54 -21.72
C TYR A 312 -21.71 32.47 -22.21
N LYS A 313 -21.51 33.04 -23.40
CA LYS A 313 -22.38 34.09 -23.95
C LYS A 313 -22.81 33.77 -25.38
N ASP A 314 -24.05 34.14 -25.71
CA ASP A 314 -24.64 34.10 -27.07
C ASP A 314 -24.50 32.74 -27.76
N ASP A 315 -24.57 31.64 -27.02
CA ASP A 315 -24.40 30.25 -27.53
C ASP A 315 -23.11 30.01 -28.33
N PHE A 316 -22.10 30.85 -28.14
CA PHE A 316 -20.94 30.84 -29.01
C PHE A 316 -19.61 31.20 -28.33
N TRP A 317 -19.62 32.13 -27.32
CA TRP A 317 -18.40 32.66 -26.74
C TRP A 317 -18.09 32.10 -25.35
N GLN A 318 -16.92 31.46 -25.22
CA GLN A 318 -16.33 31.19 -23.93
C GLN A 318 -15.47 32.39 -23.52
N VAL A 319 -15.78 32.99 -22.39
CA VAL A 319 -15.14 34.21 -21.90
C VAL A 319 -14.35 33.90 -20.65
N VAL A 320 -13.13 34.41 -20.58
CA VAL A 320 -12.27 34.32 -19.37
C VAL A 320 -11.88 35.73 -18.95
N ASN A 321 -12.22 36.09 -17.73
CA ASN A 321 -11.86 37.36 -17.11
C ASN A 321 -10.76 37.17 -16.09
N PHE A 322 -9.72 38.01 -16.16
CA PHE A 322 -8.63 38.09 -15.22
C PHE A 322 -8.76 39.42 -14.48
N LEU A 323 -9.19 39.38 -13.22
CA LEU A 323 -9.30 40.56 -12.35
C LEU A 323 -8.05 40.68 -11.51
N PHE A 324 -7.40 41.85 -11.56
CA PHE A 324 -6.26 42.21 -10.72
C PHE A 324 -6.68 43.29 -9.73
N VAL A 325 -6.49 43.02 -8.43
CA VAL A 325 -6.65 44.00 -7.35
C VAL A 325 -5.28 44.28 -6.78
N TYR A 326 -4.81 45.51 -6.94
CA TYR A 326 -3.46 45.90 -6.50
C TYR A 326 -3.43 46.29 -5.01
N ASP A 327 -2.27 46.13 -4.37
CA ASP A 327 -2.06 46.44 -2.96
C ASP A 327 -2.46 47.91 -2.60
N ARG A 328 -2.30 48.84 -3.53
CA ARG A 328 -2.74 50.21 -3.36
C ARG A 328 -4.26 50.36 -3.22
N ALA A 329 -5.05 49.46 -3.79
CA ALA A 329 -6.52 49.45 -3.64
C ALA A 329 -6.96 49.18 -2.21
N LEU A 330 -6.10 48.58 -1.40
CA LEU A 330 -6.36 48.14 -0.04
C LEU A 330 -5.88 49.13 1.02
N THR A 331 -5.42 50.33 0.61
CA THR A 331 -4.93 51.36 1.52
C THR A 331 -6.05 52.10 2.27
N GLN A 332 -7.28 52.06 1.75
CA GLN A 332 -8.49 52.58 2.35
C GLN A 332 -9.21 51.50 3.17
N PRO A 333 -10.07 51.89 4.13
CA PRO A 333 -10.90 50.91 4.84
C PRO A 333 -11.72 50.04 3.86
N ASN A 334 -11.53 48.73 3.93
CA ASN A 334 -12.19 47.78 3.08
C ASN A 334 -12.44 46.46 3.80
N THR A 335 -13.32 45.61 3.24
CA THR A 335 -13.63 44.26 3.72
C THR A 335 -13.16 43.19 2.73
N PHE A 336 -12.29 43.56 1.81
CA PHE A 336 -11.75 42.62 0.81
C PHE A 336 -10.88 41.53 1.47
N ASP A 337 -11.18 40.26 1.26
CA ASP A 337 -10.35 39.16 1.75
C ASP A 337 -9.08 39.04 0.89
N ALA A 338 -8.02 39.68 1.35
CA ALA A 338 -6.70 39.68 0.73
C ALA A 338 -5.79 38.52 1.18
N LYS A 339 -6.31 37.54 1.96
CA LYS A 339 -5.52 36.40 2.40
C LYS A 339 -5.15 35.55 1.19
N ALA A 340 -3.83 35.43 0.96
CA ALA A 340 -3.31 34.61 -0.14
C ALA A 340 -3.59 33.12 0.09
N LEU A 341 -4.01 32.46 -0.96
CA LEU A 341 -4.16 31.00 -1.03
C LEU A 341 -2.82 30.35 -1.41
N SER A 342 -2.53 29.19 -0.84
CA SER A 342 -1.36 28.40 -1.22
C SER A 342 -1.53 27.88 -2.66
N ASN A 343 -0.50 28.04 -3.49
CA ASN A 343 -0.58 27.64 -4.92
C ASN A 343 -0.03 26.22 -5.11
N PRO A 344 -0.90 25.23 -5.40
CA PRO A 344 -0.48 23.86 -5.66
C PRO A 344 0.21 23.64 -7.01
N PHE A 345 0.16 24.63 -7.92
CA PHE A 345 0.76 24.56 -9.26
C PHE A 345 2.19 25.12 -9.33
N ASP A 346 2.68 25.77 -8.26
CA ASP A 346 4.08 26.22 -8.21
C ASP A 346 5.01 25.03 -8.48
N SER A 347 5.85 25.12 -9.49
CA SER A 347 6.70 24.02 -9.96
C SER A 347 7.67 23.50 -8.89
N LYS A 348 8.16 24.37 -7.99
CA LYS A 348 9.03 23.98 -6.88
C LYS A 348 8.27 23.12 -5.86
N GLU A 349 7.03 23.52 -5.56
CA GLU A 349 6.14 22.76 -4.69
C GLU A 349 5.74 21.41 -5.30
N VAL A 350 5.44 21.39 -6.61
CA VAL A 350 5.13 20.15 -7.33
C VAL A 350 6.31 19.17 -7.29
N LEU A 351 7.52 19.65 -7.61
CA LEU A 351 8.73 18.84 -7.55
C LEU A 351 9.08 18.37 -6.13
N ALA A 352 8.87 19.23 -5.13
CA ALA A 352 9.09 18.85 -3.72
C ALA A 352 8.14 17.73 -3.29
N ARG A 353 6.85 17.80 -3.68
CA ARG A 353 5.86 16.74 -3.40
C ARG A 353 6.18 15.44 -4.12
N GLN A 354 6.60 15.50 -5.38
CA GLN A 354 7.04 14.33 -6.12
C GLN A 354 8.22 13.63 -5.43
N LYS A 355 9.23 14.42 -5.01
CA LYS A 355 10.39 13.89 -4.26
C LYS A 355 9.98 13.25 -2.94
N ALA A 356 9.02 13.86 -2.22
CA ALA A 356 8.49 13.30 -0.99
C ALA A 356 7.72 11.99 -1.24
N ALA A 357 6.90 11.94 -2.30
CA ALA A 357 6.18 10.74 -2.70
C ALA A 357 7.14 9.61 -3.12
N GLN A 358 8.21 9.92 -3.86
CA GLN A 358 9.25 8.95 -4.22
C GLN A 358 9.92 8.36 -2.96
N SER A 359 10.28 9.22 -2.01
CA SER A 359 10.89 8.77 -0.75
C SER A 359 9.94 7.88 0.07
N ALA A 360 8.66 8.21 0.11
CA ALA A 360 7.63 7.41 0.79
C ALA A 360 7.44 6.04 0.12
N TYR A 361 7.42 6.01 -1.22
CA TYR A 361 7.37 4.77 -2.00
C TYR A 361 8.56 3.86 -1.72
N ASP A 362 9.80 4.40 -1.76
CA ASP A 362 11.01 3.62 -1.53
C ASP A 362 11.03 3.00 -0.12
N LEU A 363 10.57 3.75 0.90
CA LEU A 363 10.45 3.27 2.27
C LEU A 363 9.37 2.18 2.40
N ALA A 364 8.19 2.39 1.80
CA ALA A 364 7.09 1.43 1.86
C ALA A 364 7.45 0.13 1.12
N LYS A 365 8.09 0.23 -0.05
CA LYS A 365 8.59 -0.91 -0.81
C LYS A 365 9.58 -1.74 0.00
N LYS A 366 10.56 -1.11 0.62
CA LYS A 366 11.55 -1.79 1.47
C LYS A 366 10.91 -2.48 2.68
N ALA A 367 9.91 -1.85 3.29
CA ALA A 367 9.18 -2.43 4.41
C ALA A 367 8.37 -3.65 3.99
N ASP A 368 7.70 -3.60 2.82
CA ASP A 368 6.96 -4.71 2.24
C ASP A 368 7.87 -5.89 1.89
N GLU A 369 9.01 -5.64 1.25
CA GLU A 369 10.02 -6.66 0.94
C GLU A 369 10.53 -7.35 2.22
N GLN A 370 10.83 -6.58 3.27
CA GLN A 370 11.28 -7.14 4.56
C GLN A 370 10.18 -7.95 5.25
N ALA A 371 8.93 -7.49 5.21
CA ALA A 371 7.80 -8.21 5.80
C ALA A 371 7.57 -9.56 5.11
N LYS A 372 7.69 -9.62 3.77
CA LYS A 372 7.62 -10.87 3.00
C LYS A 372 8.74 -11.85 3.37
N VAL A 373 9.97 -11.36 3.57
CA VAL A 373 11.09 -12.20 4.05
C VAL A 373 10.79 -12.76 5.44
N ASN A 374 10.30 -11.93 6.35
CA ASN A 374 9.94 -12.35 7.70
C ASN A 374 8.80 -13.38 7.70
N GLN A 375 7.79 -13.20 6.85
CA GLN A 375 6.70 -14.15 6.66
C GLN A 375 7.20 -15.50 6.16
N ALA A 376 8.05 -15.52 5.14
CA ALA A 376 8.62 -16.76 4.58
C ALA A 376 9.48 -17.51 5.61
N GLN A 377 10.22 -16.79 6.45
CA GLN A 377 10.98 -17.40 7.55
C GLN A 377 10.05 -18.02 8.60
N ALA A 378 9.03 -17.29 9.03
CA ALA A 378 8.06 -17.78 10.02
C ALA A 378 7.27 -19.00 9.48
N GLU A 379 6.92 -19.01 8.20
CA GLU A 379 6.30 -20.16 7.53
C GLU A 379 7.23 -21.39 7.60
N THR A 380 8.51 -21.20 7.27
CA THR A 380 9.51 -22.27 7.33
C THR A 380 9.62 -22.86 8.74
N ASP A 381 9.66 -22.01 9.76
CA ASP A 381 9.77 -22.43 11.15
C ASP A 381 8.51 -23.15 11.64
N TYR A 382 7.34 -22.69 11.24
CA TYR A 382 6.06 -23.38 11.50
C TYR A 382 6.00 -24.76 10.83
N GLN A 383 6.41 -24.90 9.57
CA GLN A 383 6.44 -26.21 8.89
C GLN A 383 7.43 -27.18 9.55
N LYS A 384 8.59 -26.70 10.02
CA LYS A 384 9.54 -27.52 10.81
C LYS A 384 8.93 -27.99 12.11
N ALA A 385 8.22 -27.11 12.84
CA ALA A 385 7.54 -27.45 14.08
C ALA A 385 6.45 -28.50 13.88
N LYS A 386 5.64 -28.40 12.81
CA LYS A 386 4.64 -29.40 12.41
C LYS A 386 5.29 -30.74 12.09
N GLY A 387 6.39 -30.76 11.34
CA GLY A 387 7.13 -31.95 11.01
C GLY A 387 7.68 -32.65 12.26
N LYS A 388 8.24 -31.88 13.20
CA LYS A 388 8.72 -32.40 14.51
C LYS A 388 7.59 -33.00 15.34
N LEU A 389 6.45 -32.31 15.44
CA LEU A 389 5.27 -32.79 16.16
C LEU A 389 4.77 -34.12 15.58
N ALA A 390 4.67 -34.23 14.25
CA ALA A 390 4.29 -35.48 13.58
C ALA A 390 5.26 -36.64 13.92
N LEU A 391 6.56 -36.38 13.88
CA LEU A 391 7.60 -37.39 14.14
C LEU A 391 7.55 -37.88 15.59
N VAL A 392 7.49 -36.98 16.56
CA VAL A 392 7.45 -37.40 17.98
C VAL A 392 6.13 -38.06 18.36
N THR A 393 5.02 -37.66 17.70
CA THR A 393 3.71 -38.29 17.85
C THR A 393 3.76 -39.74 17.35
N ALA A 394 4.32 -39.97 16.16
CA ALA A 394 4.49 -41.31 15.60
C ALA A 394 5.36 -42.21 16.51
N LYS A 395 6.47 -41.67 17.07
CA LYS A 395 7.32 -42.37 18.06
C LYS A 395 6.53 -42.80 19.30
N ARG A 396 5.76 -41.86 19.89
CA ARG A 396 4.89 -42.17 21.06
C ARG A 396 3.87 -43.24 20.71
N ASP A 397 3.19 -43.14 19.57
CA ASP A 397 2.16 -44.08 19.16
C ASP A 397 2.73 -45.48 18.89
N SER A 398 3.93 -45.58 18.31
CA SER A 398 4.66 -46.84 18.19
C SER A 398 4.93 -47.51 19.53
N LEU A 399 5.51 -46.77 20.49
CA LEU A 399 5.75 -47.27 21.84
C LEU A 399 4.49 -47.68 22.58
N LYS A 400 3.39 -46.99 22.33
CA LYS A 400 2.08 -47.31 22.92
C LYS A 400 1.46 -48.58 22.34
N ALA A 401 1.74 -48.89 21.06
CA ALA A 401 1.24 -50.07 20.36
C ALA A 401 2.03 -51.37 20.74
N GLU A 402 3.22 -51.24 21.36
CA GLU A 402 3.98 -52.39 21.77
C GLU A 402 3.28 -53.14 22.91
N THR A 403 3.16 -54.49 22.78
CA THR A 403 2.51 -55.36 23.80
C THR A 403 3.47 -55.57 24.95
N PRO A 404 3.03 -55.41 26.21
CA PRO A 404 3.84 -55.74 27.39
C PRO A 404 4.30 -57.19 27.41
N LEU A 405 5.55 -57.44 27.74
CA LEU A 405 6.15 -58.78 27.79
C LEU A 405 5.89 -59.50 29.11
N THR A 406 5.73 -58.78 30.20
CA THR A 406 5.53 -59.31 31.54
C THR A 406 4.37 -60.30 31.65
N PRO A 407 3.14 -60.05 31.10
CA PRO A 407 2.04 -61.00 31.24
C PRO A 407 2.31 -62.37 30.57
N ALA A 408 2.97 -62.39 29.44
CA ALA A 408 3.34 -63.62 28.78
C ALA A 408 4.42 -64.40 29.54
N ALA A 409 5.40 -63.71 30.11
CA ALA A 409 6.45 -64.28 30.97
C ALA A 409 5.91 -64.82 32.30
N GLU A 410 4.96 -64.13 32.94
CA GLU A 410 4.25 -64.61 34.13
C GLU A 410 3.44 -65.88 33.87
N ALA A 411 2.73 -65.92 32.73
CA ALA A 411 1.99 -67.10 32.32
C ALA A 411 2.94 -68.31 32.09
N ALA A 412 4.11 -68.05 31.46
CA ALA A 412 5.11 -69.09 31.21
C ALA A 412 5.71 -69.60 32.54
N LEU A 413 6.02 -68.72 33.44
CA LEU A 413 6.51 -69.14 34.81
C LEU A 413 5.47 -69.96 35.56
N THR A 414 4.21 -69.49 35.61
CA THR A 414 3.09 -70.21 36.21
C THR A 414 2.95 -71.64 35.66
N LYS A 415 3.05 -71.75 34.37
CA LYS A 415 2.99 -73.10 33.67
C LYS A 415 4.15 -73.95 34.05
N ALA A 416 5.40 -73.43 34.06
CA ALA A 416 6.60 -74.17 34.44
C ALA A 416 6.52 -74.64 35.88
N GLN A 417 6.05 -73.77 36.82
CA GLN A 417 5.85 -74.15 38.23
C GLN A 417 4.78 -75.25 38.46
N ALA A 418 3.67 -75.16 37.65
CA ALA A 418 2.63 -76.18 37.68
C ALA A 418 3.14 -77.52 37.20
N THR A 419 3.96 -77.52 36.13
CA THR A 419 4.61 -78.78 35.64
C THR A 419 5.56 -79.34 36.68
N LEU A 420 6.47 -78.54 37.23
CA LEU A 420 7.40 -78.97 38.29
C LEU A 420 6.66 -79.59 39.45
N LYS A 421 5.60 -78.93 39.95
CA LYS A 421 4.81 -79.43 41.05
C LYS A 421 4.19 -80.82 40.77
N ALA A 422 3.65 -81.03 39.56
CA ALA A 422 3.10 -82.30 39.15
C ALA A 422 4.15 -83.38 39.09
N ASP A 423 5.36 -83.13 38.52
CA ASP A 423 6.43 -84.05 38.40
C ASP A 423 7.16 -84.31 39.77
N GLU A 424 7.19 -83.32 40.64
CA GLU A 424 7.65 -83.50 42.02
C GLU A 424 6.75 -84.51 42.82
N GLU A 425 5.41 -84.42 42.63
CA GLU A 425 4.49 -85.33 43.26
C GLU A 425 4.62 -86.78 42.63
N GLU A 426 4.74 -86.85 41.27
CA GLU A 426 5.01 -88.12 40.63
C GLU A 426 6.33 -88.72 41.13
N ASN A 427 7.40 -87.95 41.26
CA ASN A 427 8.70 -88.39 41.78
C ASN A 427 8.63 -88.83 43.24
N LYS A 428 7.87 -88.11 44.06
CA LYS A 428 7.63 -88.50 45.47
C LYS A 428 7.01 -89.89 45.59
N VAL A 429 5.98 -90.16 44.75
CA VAL A 429 5.33 -91.46 44.70
C VAL A 429 6.35 -92.53 44.26
N ALA A 430 7.18 -92.28 43.28
CA ALA A 430 8.18 -93.18 42.71
C ALA A 430 9.33 -93.46 43.78
N GLN A 431 9.77 -92.43 44.47
CA GLN A 431 10.79 -92.58 45.54
C GLN A 431 10.24 -93.39 46.78
N GLU A 432 8.99 -93.20 47.13
CA GLU A 432 8.35 -93.96 48.22
C GLU A 432 8.25 -95.45 47.85
N ALA A 433 7.93 -95.74 46.55
CA ALA A 433 7.94 -97.14 46.03
C ALA A 433 9.35 -97.75 46.13
N VAL A 434 10.43 -97.03 45.88
CA VAL A 434 11.83 -97.49 46.10
C VAL A 434 12.12 -97.72 47.55
N LYS A 435 11.64 -96.87 48.47
CA LYS A 435 11.82 -97.11 49.96
C LYS A 435 11.15 -98.42 50.43
N GLN A 436 9.89 -98.61 49.99
CA GLN A 436 9.15 -99.83 50.29
C GLN A 436 9.86 -101.04 49.73
N LEU A 437 10.31 -100.96 48.49
CA LEU A 437 11.10 -102.04 47.90
C LEU A 437 12.35 -102.35 48.72
N THR A 438 13.11 -101.33 49.17
CA THR A 438 14.32 -101.47 49.97
C THR A 438 14.00 -102.10 51.33
N ALA A 439 12.89 -101.73 51.98
CA ALA A 439 12.45 -102.35 53.23
C ALA A 439 12.05 -103.82 53.03
N ASP A 440 11.31 -104.13 51.93
CA ASP A 440 10.94 -105.50 51.62
C ASP A 440 12.17 -106.40 51.35
N VAL A 441 13.15 -105.84 50.61
CA VAL A 441 14.45 -106.55 50.37
C VAL A 441 15.18 -106.86 51.70
N LYS A 442 15.28 -105.86 52.62
CA LYS A 442 15.91 -106.04 53.93
C LYS A 442 15.18 -107.05 54.72
N THR A 443 13.83 -107.04 54.73
CA THR A 443 13.03 -108.03 55.48
C THR A 443 13.24 -109.45 54.93
N LYS A 444 13.30 -109.61 53.62
CA LYS A 444 13.54 -110.89 52.99
C LYS A 444 14.98 -111.36 53.19
N GLN A 445 15.99 -110.45 53.18
CA GLN A 445 17.37 -110.80 53.50
C GLN A 445 17.52 -111.28 54.99
N ALA A 446 16.81 -110.59 55.92
CA ALA A 446 16.83 -111.00 57.36
C ALA A 446 16.15 -112.37 57.53
N ALA A 447 15.10 -112.70 56.81
CA ALA A 447 14.44 -113.96 56.81
C ALA A 447 15.29 -115.13 56.20
N LEU A 448 16.17 -114.80 55.25
CA LEU A 448 17.08 -115.75 54.62
C LEU A 448 18.32 -116.05 55.53
N ALA A 449 18.61 -115.14 56.46
CA ALA A 449 19.71 -115.30 57.40
C ALA A 449 19.38 -116.03 58.76
N GLN A 450 18.10 -116.38 58.98
CA GLN A 450 17.57 -117.27 60.01
C GLN A 450 17.43 -118.67 59.47
#